data_dd7cc8e27960e64c30382060d19a4058
#
_entry.id   dd7cc8e27960e64c30382060d19a4058
#
_cell.length_a   1.000
_cell.length_b   1.000
_cell.length_c   1.000
_cell.angle_alpha   90.00
_cell.angle_beta   90.00
_cell.angle_gamma   90.00
#
_symmetry.space_group_name_H-M   'P 1'
#
loop_
_entity.id
_entity.type
_entity.pdbx_description
1 polymer ?
#
loop_
_entity_poly.entity_id
_entity_poly.type
_entity_poly.pdbx_seq_one_letter_code
_entity_poly.pdbx_strand_id
1 'polypeptide(L)'
;MSTDFSKAELERYSRHLIIPEFNIEGQRKLKNAKVLVIGSGGLGSPLLLYLAAAGVGTLGIVDFDVVDESNLQRQVLFSVEDVGKPKVEAAAKRIQSLNPHITLNTYNTQFTSQNAKEIVADYDIVADGTDNFPTRYLVNDVCVLLDKVNVYGSIFRFDGQVSVFNFVDEKGNRGPNYRDLFPSPPPPGLVPSCAEGGVIGVLPGIIGSLQANEVIKVISGVGEPLSGRLFLLDAATFETRTMKVKRSASNPLNGENPSITELIDYEQFCGLKVTEKQESLDVKEIDVHALRSLKDSEESFQLIDVREPYEYAIANIAGELMPLNSIEDFAARIDRTKKVVVHCRSGVRSAKAIKKLEDGFGFDNLYNLTGGIRAWAKEIDEEVALY
;
A
#
# COMPACT_ATOMS: atom_id res chain seq x y z
N MET A 1 -4.79 -41.50 22.03
CA MET A 1 -5.51 -40.43 21.35
C MET A 1 -4.77 -40.10 20.09
N SER A 2 -5.35 -40.30 18.92
CA SER A 2 -4.76 -39.93 17.66
C SER A 2 -4.70 -38.37 17.63
N THR A 3 -3.51 -37.83 17.67
CA THR A 3 -3.35 -36.37 17.49
C THR A 3 -3.53 -36.06 16.00
N ASP A 4 -4.30 -35.04 15.63
CA ASP A 4 -4.48 -34.56 14.24
C ASP A 4 -3.16 -34.01 13.65
N PHE A 5 -2.04 -34.17 14.36
CA PHE A 5 -0.72 -33.71 14.02
C PHE A 5 0.25 -34.89 13.83
N SER A 6 1.03 -34.81 12.77
CA SER A 6 2.19 -35.67 12.56
C SER A 6 3.29 -35.38 13.59
N LYS A 7 4.22 -36.31 13.77
CA LYS A 7 5.39 -36.09 14.62
C LYS A 7 6.18 -34.84 14.17
N ALA A 8 6.36 -34.65 12.88
CA ALA A 8 7.06 -33.49 12.32
C ALA A 8 6.37 -32.16 12.65
N GLU A 9 5.04 -32.13 12.63
CA GLU A 9 4.26 -30.94 13.03
C GLU A 9 4.39 -30.67 14.53
N LEU A 10 4.32 -31.71 15.37
CA LEU A 10 4.48 -31.56 16.83
C LEU A 10 5.87 -31.03 17.20
N GLU A 11 6.91 -31.52 16.53
CA GLU A 11 8.28 -31.02 16.72
C GLU A 11 8.42 -29.57 16.24
N ARG A 12 7.85 -29.24 15.07
CA ARG A 12 7.87 -27.89 14.48
C ARG A 12 7.18 -26.87 15.36
N TYR A 13 5.98 -27.17 15.84
CA TYR A 13 5.16 -26.22 16.61
C TYR A 13 5.38 -26.35 18.12
N SER A 14 6.39 -27.10 18.57
CA SER A 14 6.63 -27.38 19.99
C SER A 14 6.68 -26.12 20.86
N ARG A 15 7.21 -25.01 20.35
CA ARG A 15 7.28 -23.74 21.09
C ARG A 15 5.91 -23.11 21.34
N HIS A 16 4.95 -23.32 20.46
CA HIS A 16 3.54 -22.95 20.70
C HIS A 16 2.87 -23.91 21.67
N LEU A 17 3.13 -25.21 21.51
CA LEU A 17 2.46 -26.26 22.27
C LEU A 17 2.77 -26.23 23.78
N ILE A 18 3.96 -25.74 24.17
CA ILE A 18 4.36 -25.61 25.57
C ILE A 18 3.86 -24.32 26.25
N ILE A 19 3.20 -23.40 25.53
CA ILE A 19 2.54 -22.24 26.13
C ILE A 19 1.20 -22.72 26.71
N PRO A 20 0.96 -22.65 28.05
CA PRO A 20 -0.21 -23.23 28.65
C PRO A 20 -1.54 -22.69 28.11
N GLU A 21 -1.61 -21.41 27.83
CA GLU A 21 -2.79 -20.72 27.33
C GLU A 21 -3.08 -21.03 25.86
N PHE A 22 -2.03 -21.40 25.08
CA PHE A 22 -2.15 -21.73 23.67
C PHE A 22 -2.33 -23.22 23.42
N ASN A 23 -1.38 -24.02 23.90
CA ASN A 23 -1.34 -25.49 23.90
C ASN A 23 -1.71 -26.13 22.53
N ILE A 24 -2.12 -27.42 22.55
CA ILE A 24 -2.48 -28.16 21.34
C ILE A 24 -3.80 -27.68 20.74
N GLU A 25 -4.69 -27.12 21.55
CA GLU A 25 -5.98 -26.61 21.07
C GLU A 25 -5.80 -25.33 20.25
N GLY A 26 -4.97 -24.41 20.71
CA GLY A 26 -4.61 -23.21 19.92
C GLY A 26 -3.97 -23.59 18.58
N GLN A 27 -3.06 -24.57 18.59
CA GLN A 27 -2.42 -25.03 17.35
C GLN A 27 -3.42 -25.75 16.41
N ARG A 28 -4.39 -26.50 16.96
CA ARG A 28 -5.45 -27.12 16.17
C ARG A 28 -6.35 -26.09 15.51
N LYS A 29 -6.68 -25.02 16.23
CA LYS A 29 -7.42 -23.89 15.63
C LYS A 29 -6.65 -23.26 14.49
N LEU A 30 -5.33 -23.04 14.64
CA LEU A 30 -4.50 -22.53 13.53
C LEU A 30 -4.50 -23.48 12.34
N LYS A 31 -4.31 -24.78 12.56
CA LYS A 31 -4.31 -25.79 11.49
C LYS A 31 -5.61 -25.84 10.70
N ASN A 32 -6.73 -25.56 11.32
CA ASN A 32 -8.05 -25.58 10.69
C ASN A 32 -8.45 -24.24 10.06
N ALA A 33 -7.75 -23.16 10.39
CA ALA A 33 -8.08 -21.81 9.94
C ALA A 33 -7.69 -21.57 8.48
N LYS A 34 -8.46 -20.74 7.81
CA LYS A 34 -8.22 -20.26 6.45
C LYS A 34 -8.09 -18.74 6.47
N VAL A 35 -6.92 -18.24 6.10
CA VAL A 35 -6.60 -16.82 6.11
C VAL A 35 -6.26 -16.34 4.70
N LEU A 36 -6.92 -15.29 4.25
CA LEU A 36 -6.62 -14.61 3.00
C LEU A 36 -5.75 -13.38 3.26
N VAL A 37 -4.65 -13.28 2.57
CA VAL A 37 -3.78 -12.09 2.59
C VAL A 37 -3.91 -11.34 1.27
N ILE A 38 -4.36 -10.10 1.33
CA ILE A 38 -4.45 -9.22 0.17
C ILE A 38 -3.18 -8.39 0.07
N GLY A 39 -2.39 -8.65 -0.95
CA GLY A 39 -1.07 -8.06 -1.16
C GLY A 39 0.05 -8.85 -0.47
N SER A 40 1.08 -9.22 -1.22
CA SER A 40 2.29 -9.89 -0.75
C SER A 40 3.49 -8.93 -0.65
N GLY A 41 3.22 -7.62 -0.69
CA GLY A 41 4.20 -6.55 -0.62
C GLY A 41 4.87 -6.39 0.74
N GLY A 42 5.13 -5.15 1.16
CA GLY A 42 5.84 -4.85 2.41
C GLY A 42 5.19 -5.41 3.66
N LEU A 43 3.89 -5.16 3.86
CA LEU A 43 3.10 -5.70 4.97
C LEU A 43 2.85 -7.21 4.82
N GLY A 44 2.48 -7.64 3.61
CA GLY A 44 2.18 -9.04 3.32
C GLY A 44 3.38 -9.97 3.49
N SER A 45 4.60 -9.50 3.24
CA SER A 45 5.83 -10.31 3.37
C SER A 45 6.01 -10.90 4.77
N PRO A 46 6.16 -10.13 5.84
CA PRO A 46 6.29 -10.66 7.20
C PRO A 46 5.02 -11.36 7.67
N LEU A 47 3.85 -10.84 7.31
CA LEU A 47 2.56 -11.43 7.64
C LEU A 47 2.47 -12.88 7.15
N LEU A 48 2.72 -13.13 5.86
CA LEU A 48 2.71 -14.46 5.25
C LEU A 48 3.75 -15.40 5.86
N LEU A 49 4.98 -14.89 6.08
CA LEU A 49 6.05 -15.69 6.70
C LEU A 49 5.67 -16.18 8.10
N TYR A 50 5.16 -15.29 8.97
CA TYR A 50 4.80 -15.65 10.33
C TYR A 50 3.56 -16.51 10.41
N LEU A 51 2.52 -16.28 9.60
CA LEU A 51 1.34 -17.14 9.55
C LEU A 51 1.68 -18.55 9.04
N ALA A 52 2.53 -18.65 8.03
CA ALA A 52 3.03 -19.95 7.54
C ALA A 52 3.86 -20.67 8.59
N ALA A 53 4.81 -19.98 9.24
CA ALA A 53 5.65 -20.53 10.29
C ALA A 53 4.84 -21.01 11.50
N ALA A 54 3.79 -20.25 11.85
CA ALA A 54 2.86 -20.59 12.93
C ALA A 54 1.96 -21.79 12.60
N GLY A 55 1.83 -22.17 11.33
CA GLY A 55 1.04 -23.32 10.91
C GLY A 55 -0.44 -23.02 10.72
N VAL A 56 -0.79 -21.85 10.21
CA VAL A 56 -2.14 -21.56 9.69
C VAL A 56 -2.39 -22.53 8.52
N GLY A 57 -3.46 -23.34 8.63
CA GLY A 57 -3.65 -24.51 7.76
C GLY A 57 -3.85 -24.18 6.29
N THR A 58 -4.54 -23.09 5.99
CA THR A 58 -4.71 -22.59 4.60
C THR A 58 -4.42 -21.11 4.52
N LEU A 59 -3.50 -20.72 3.63
CA LEU A 59 -3.22 -19.34 3.29
C LEU A 59 -3.62 -19.06 1.84
N GLY A 60 -4.48 -18.07 1.63
CA GLY A 60 -4.75 -17.46 0.33
C GLY A 60 -3.85 -16.24 0.12
N ILE A 61 -3.35 -16.04 -1.07
CA ILE A 61 -2.49 -14.92 -1.44
C ILE A 61 -3.04 -14.28 -2.70
N VAL A 62 -3.48 -13.02 -2.62
CA VAL A 62 -3.92 -12.24 -3.79
C VAL A 62 -2.89 -11.15 -4.07
N ASP A 63 -2.30 -11.19 -5.24
CA ASP A 63 -1.41 -10.13 -5.75
C ASP A 63 -1.33 -10.26 -7.28
N PHE A 64 -1.19 -9.16 -8.01
CA PHE A 64 -1.11 -9.17 -9.47
C PHE A 64 0.22 -8.63 -9.99
N ASP A 65 1.06 -8.15 -9.09
CA ASP A 65 2.34 -7.54 -9.43
C ASP A 65 3.42 -8.59 -9.73
N VAL A 66 4.49 -8.10 -10.34
CA VAL A 66 5.78 -8.80 -10.44
C VAL A 66 6.75 -8.27 -9.39
N VAL A 67 7.74 -9.08 -9.02
CA VAL A 67 8.81 -8.66 -8.12
C VAL A 67 9.72 -7.68 -8.86
N ASP A 68 9.96 -6.52 -8.26
CA ASP A 68 10.86 -5.48 -8.75
C ASP A 68 12.04 -5.31 -7.78
N GLU A 69 13.23 -4.99 -8.31
CA GLU A 69 14.45 -4.77 -7.52
C GLU A 69 14.21 -3.74 -6.39
N SER A 70 13.51 -2.65 -6.69
CA SER A 70 13.17 -1.59 -5.73
C SER A 70 12.26 -2.05 -4.59
N ASN A 71 11.63 -3.22 -4.72
CA ASN A 71 10.79 -3.80 -3.67
C ASN A 71 11.62 -4.47 -2.56
N LEU A 72 12.81 -5.00 -2.88
CA LEU A 72 13.59 -5.86 -2.01
C LEU A 72 14.05 -5.19 -0.72
N GLN A 73 14.11 -3.86 -0.69
CA GLN A 73 14.46 -3.11 0.53
C GLN A 73 13.41 -3.24 1.66
N ARG A 74 12.17 -3.76 1.36
CA ARG A 74 11.09 -3.91 2.35
C ARG A 74 10.23 -5.16 2.17
N GLN A 75 10.29 -5.83 1.03
CA GLN A 75 9.52 -7.05 0.72
C GLN A 75 10.39 -8.29 0.91
N VAL A 76 10.70 -8.58 2.18
CA VAL A 76 11.67 -9.61 2.61
C VAL A 76 11.25 -11.06 2.30
N LEU A 77 10.07 -11.26 1.74
CA LEU A 77 9.58 -12.55 1.24
C LEU A 77 10.33 -12.96 -0.04
N PHE A 78 10.82 -11.99 -0.81
CA PHE A 78 11.44 -12.13 -2.12
C PHE A 78 12.95 -11.96 -2.07
N SER A 79 13.63 -12.45 -3.10
CA SER A 79 15.07 -12.36 -3.33
C SER A 79 15.36 -11.79 -4.73
N VAL A 80 16.63 -11.48 -5.00
CA VAL A 80 17.10 -11.02 -6.33
C VAL A 80 16.73 -12.03 -7.43
N GLU A 81 16.77 -13.34 -7.11
CA GLU A 81 16.40 -14.40 -8.06
C GLU A 81 14.91 -14.37 -8.46
N ASP A 82 14.07 -13.66 -7.71
CA ASP A 82 12.63 -13.57 -7.95
C ASP A 82 12.24 -12.34 -8.79
N VAL A 83 13.17 -11.43 -9.05
CA VAL A 83 12.93 -10.23 -9.88
C VAL A 83 12.37 -10.63 -11.25
N GLY A 84 11.27 -9.97 -11.64
CA GLY A 84 10.54 -10.25 -12.89
C GLY A 84 9.54 -11.40 -12.82
N LYS A 85 9.45 -12.15 -11.71
CA LYS A 85 8.44 -13.22 -11.53
C LYS A 85 7.17 -12.66 -10.88
N PRO A 86 6.00 -13.29 -11.14
CA PRO A 86 4.78 -12.97 -10.42
C PRO A 86 4.98 -13.12 -8.90
N LYS A 87 4.57 -12.10 -8.12
CA LYS A 87 4.75 -12.10 -6.66
C LYS A 87 4.11 -13.31 -5.98
N VAL A 88 2.91 -13.71 -6.40
CA VAL A 88 2.21 -14.86 -5.81
C VAL A 88 2.95 -16.19 -6.00
N GLU A 89 3.64 -16.38 -7.13
CA GLU A 89 4.41 -17.58 -7.42
C GLU A 89 5.70 -17.63 -6.57
N ALA A 90 6.43 -16.51 -6.51
CA ALA A 90 7.62 -16.38 -5.69
C ALA A 90 7.29 -16.56 -4.20
N ALA A 91 6.19 -15.93 -3.73
CA ALA A 91 5.66 -16.08 -2.38
C ALA A 91 5.33 -17.54 -2.05
N ALA A 92 4.58 -18.23 -2.92
CA ALA A 92 4.20 -19.61 -2.72
C ALA A 92 5.42 -20.53 -2.60
N LYS A 93 6.40 -20.39 -3.50
CA LYS A 93 7.66 -21.14 -3.45
C LYS A 93 8.39 -20.94 -2.12
N ARG A 94 8.50 -19.69 -1.66
CA ARG A 94 9.18 -19.33 -0.40
C ARG A 94 8.46 -19.91 0.81
N ILE A 95 7.13 -19.76 0.86
CA ILE A 95 6.29 -20.23 1.96
C ILE A 95 6.29 -21.77 2.02
N GLN A 96 6.17 -22.44 0.89
CA GLN A 96 6.21 -23.90 0.82
C GLN A 96 7.55 -24.46 1.33
N SER A 97 8.67 -23.77 1.05
CA SER A 97 9.99 -24.14 1.59
C SER A 97 10.11 -23.87 3.09
N LEU A 98 9.38 -22.88 3.61
CA LEU A 98 9.35 -22.57 5.04
C LEU A 98 8.49 -23.57 5.81
N ASN A 99 7.29 -23.88 5.32
CA ASN A 99 6.37 -24.83 5.96
C ASN A 99 5.61 -25.67 4.93
N PRO A 100 6.00 -26.94 4.71
CA PRO A 100 5.34 -27.82 3.74
C PRO A 100 4.01 -28.41 4.24
N HIS A 101 3.60 -28.16 5.51
CA HIS A 101 2.42 -28.77 6.13
C HIS A 101 1.13 -27.93 5.95
N ILE A 102 1.23 -26.81 5.25
CA ILE A 102 0.09 -25.90 5.00
C ILE A 102 -0.34 -25.91 3.54
N THR A 103 -1.58 -25.55 3.31
CA THR A 103 -2.16 -25.39 1.97
C THR A 103 -2.03 -23.93 1.51
N LEU A 104 -1.61 -23.74 0.25
CA LEU A 104 -1.51 -22.41 -0.36
C LEU A 104 -2.44 -22.31 -1.55
N ASN A 105 -3.24 -21.25 -1.59
CA ASN A 105 -4.05 -20.85 -2.73
C ASN A 105 -3.52 -19.51 -3.24
N THR A 106 -3.12 -19.44 -4.49
CA THR A 106 -2.59 -18.23 -5.11
C THR A 106 -3.54 -17.67 -6.14
N TYR A 107 -3.77 -16.37 -6.10
CA TYR A 107 -4.62 -15.63 -7.03
C TYR A 107 -3.78 -14.53 -7.69
N ASN A 108 -3.25 -14.82 -8.87
CA ASN A 108 -2.52 -13.84 -9.67
C ASN A 108 -3.51 -12.92 -10.41
N THR A 109 -4.15 -12.05 -9.65
CA THR A 109 -5.20 -11.15 -10.16
C THR A 109 -5.29 -9.89 -9.30
N GLN A 110 -5.74 -8.80 -9.91
CA GLN A 110 -6.13 -7.61 -9.17
C GLN A 110 -7.37 -7.93 -8.32
N PHE A 111 -7.36 -7.47 -7.06
CA PHE A 111 -8.52 -7.60 -6.18
C PHE A 111 -9.53 -6.49 -6.49
N THR A 112 -10.68 -6.86 -7.00
CA THR A 112 -11.70 -5.93 -7.53
C THR A 112 -13.09 -6.25 -7.00
N SER A 113 -14.05 -5.32 -7.18
CA SER A 113 -15.45 -5.55 -6.79
C SER A 113 -16.09 -6.75 -7.48
N GLN A 114 -15.55 -7.18 -8.65
CA GLN A 114 -16.08 -8.29 -9.42
C GLN A 114 -15.69 -9.65 -8.83
N ASN A 115 -14.46 -9.78 -8.28
CA ASN A 115 -13.95 -11.06 -7.78
C ASN A 115 -13.85 -11.16 -6.26
N ALA A 116 -13.96 -10.05 -5.53
CA ALA A 116 -13.72 -9.99 -4.09
C ALA A 116 -14.64 -10.94 -3.29
N LYS A 117 -15.94 -10.98 -3.60
CA LYS A 117 -16.90 -11.84 -2.87
C LYS A 117 -16.58 -13.33 -3.06
N GLU A 118 -16.25 -13.74 -4.29
CA GLU A 118 -15.91 -15.12 -4.61
C GLU A 118 -14.64 -15.56 -3.88
N ILE A 119 -13.57 -14.74 -3.97
CA ILE A 119 -12.29 -15.06 -3.34
C ILE A 119 -12.41 -15.10 -1.81
N VAL A 120 -13.08 -14.12 -1.19
CA VAL A 120 -13.18 -14.00 0.29
C VAL A 120 -14.08 -15.06 0.92
N ALA A 121 -15.07 -15.57 0.19
CA ALA A 121 -16.07 -16.50 0.74
C ALA A 121 -15.47 -17.72 1.44
N ASP A 122 -14.39 -18.27 0.90
CA ASP A 122 -13.74 -19.50 1.37
C ASP A 122 -12.83 -19.30 2.60
N TYR A 123 -12.66 -18.07 3.08
CA TYR A 123 -11.74 -17.74 4.17
C TYR A 123 -12.48 -17.27 5.42
N ASP A 124 -11.86 -17.49 6.58
CA ASP A 124 -12.40 -17.07 7.88
C ASP A 124 -11.99 -15.64 8.22
N ILE A 125 -10.77 -15.28 7.86
CA ILE A 125 -10.12 -14.00 8.16
C ILE A 125 -9.47 -13.45 6.90
N VAL A 126 -9.59 -12.15 6.71
CA VAL A 126 -8.85 -11.40 5.69
C VAL A 126 -7.82 -10.50 6.39
N ALA A 127 -6.57 -10.59 5.98
CA ALA A 127 -5.50 -9.71 6.45
C ALA A 127 -5.13 -8.73 5.32
N ASP A 128 -5.30 -7.45 5.62
CA ASP A 128 -5.09 -6.35 4.67
C ASP A 128 -3.63 -5.94 4.63
N GLY A 129 -2.91 -6.36 3.59
CA GLY A 129 -1.53 -5.99 3.29
C GLY A 129 -1.42 -4.89 2.21
N THR A 130 -2.51 -4.18 1.91
CA THR A 130 -2.59 -3.21 0.82
C THR A 130 -2.03 -1.83 1.20
N ASP A 131 -1.61 -1.08 0.19
CA ASP A 131 -1.00 0.26 0.34
C ASP A 131 -1.82 1.38 -0.33
N ASN A 132 -3.04 1.09 -0.80
CA ASN A 132 -3.89 2.05 -1.48
C ASN A 132 -5.32 2.09 -0.91
N PHE A 133 -5.94 3.25 -0.99
CA PHE A 133 -7.28 3.47 -0.44
C PHE A 133 -8.38 2.66 -1.11
N PRO A 134 -8.49 2.57 -2.46
CA PRO A 134 -9.57 1.81 -3.10
C PRO A 134 -9.61 0.36 -2.64
N THR A 135 -8.47 -0.33 -2.66
CA THR A 135 -8.41 -1.73 -2.22
C THR A 135 -8.71 -1.86 -0.74
N ARG A 136 -8.26 -0.93 0.10
CA ARG A 136 -8.54 -0.94 1.55
C ARG A 136 -10.03 -0.81 1.87
N TYR A 137 -10.75 0.11 1.20
CA TYR A 137 -12.21 0.20 1.34
C TYR A 137 -12.91 -1.05 0.82
N LEU A 138 -12.48 -1.59 -0.32
CA LEU A 138 -13.01 -2.84 -0.86
C LEU A 138 -12.83 -4.01 0.11
N VAL A 139 -11.64 -4.18 0.69
CA VAL A 139 -11.35 -5.24 1.69
C VAL A 139 -12.26 -5.09 2.89
N ASN A 140 -12.39 -3.87 3.43
CA ASN A 140 -13.28 -3.63 4.56
C ASN A 140 -14.73 -3.99 4.22
N ASP A 141 -15.23 -3.48 3.10
CA ASP A 141 -16.64 -3.61 2.74
C ASP A 141 -17.03 -5.06 2.44
N VAL A 142 -16.19 -5.79 1.70
CA VAL A 142 -16.44 -7.23 1.45
C VAL A 142 -16.40 -8.05 2.75
N CYS A 143 -15.51 -7.72 3.68
CA CYS A 143 -15.47 -8.38 4.99
C CYS A 143 -16.73 -8.12 5.79
N VAL A 144 -17.25 -6.90 5.81
CA VAL A 144 -18.51 -6.58 6.50
C VAL A 144 -19.70 -7.30 5.85
N LEU A 145 -19.79 -7.27 4.52
CA LEU A 145 -20.88 -7.88 3.75
C LEU A 145 -20.91 -9.41 3.84
N LEU A 146 -19.74 -10.05 3.99
CA LEU A 146 -19.61 -11.51 4.11
C LEU A 146 -19.38 -11.98 5.56
N ASP A 147 -19.52 -11.10 6.52
CA ASP A 147 -19.34 -11.41 7.94
C ASP A 147 -17.95 -11.95 8.30
N LYS A 148 -16.90 -11.46 7.66
CA LYS A 148 -15.51 -11.86 7.89
C LYS A 148 -14.77 -10.85 8.76
N VAL A 149 -13.78 -11.35 9.51
CA VAL A 149 -12.85 -10.48 10.26
C VAL A 149 -11.82 -9.88 9.29
N ASN A 150 -11.56 -8.56 9.44
CA ASN A 150 -10.49 -7.89 8.72
C ASN A 150 -9.38 -7.47 9.70
N VAL A 151 -8.17 -7.99 9.52
CA VAL A 151 -6.97 -7.58 10.25
C VAL A 151 -6.24 -6.52 9.45
N TYR A 152 -6.43 -5.29 9.86
CA TYR A 152 -5.96 -4.08 9.19
C TYR A 152 -4.53 -3.72 9.59
N GLY A 153 -3.73 -3.32 8.61
CA GLY A 153 -2.45 -2.66 8.80
C GLY A 153 -2.26 -1.51 7.81
N SER A 154 -1.55 -0.47 8.25
CA SER A 154 -1.18 0.66 7.39
C SER A 154 0.16 1.23 7.80
N ILE A 155 0.90 1.73 6.82
CA ILE A 155 2.22 2.34 7.03
C ILE A 155 2.35 3.60 6.16
N PHE A 156 3.08 4.58 6.68
CA PHE A 156 3.44 5.78 5.93
C PHE A 156 4.69 6.40 6.57
N ARG A 157 5.77 6.56 5.83
CA ARG A 157 7.07 7.06 6.30
C ARG A 157 7.59 6.29 7.53
N PHE A 158 7.35 6.81 8.73
CA PHE A 158 7.70 6.20 10.02
C PHE A 158 6.48 5.76 10.81
N ASP A 159 5.26 6.11 10.35
CA ASP A 159 4.02 5.84 11.05
C ASP A 159 3.45 4.48 10.66
N GLY A 160 3.07 3.69 11.65
CA GLY A 160 2.41 2.41 11.49
C GLY A 160 1.11 2.32 12.27
N GLN A 161 0.14 1.58 11.73
CA GLN A 161 -1.18 1.38 12.34
C GLN A 161 -1.59 -0.09 12.25
N VAL A 162 -2.26 -0.59 13.30
CA VAL A 162 -2.87 -1.93 13.33
C VAL A 162 -4.21 -1.87 14.05
N SER A 163 -5.19 -2.60 13.53
CA SER A 163 -6.50 -2.82 14.17
C SER A 163 -7.13 -4.13 13.72
N VAL A 164 -8.14 -4.59 14.43
CA VAL A 164 -8.99 -5.71 14.04
C VAL A 164 -10.41 -5.20 13.85
N PHE A 165 -10.92 -5.30 12.64
CA PHE A 165 -12.23 -4.82 12.27
C PHE A 165 -13.24 -5.96 12.08
N ASN A 166 -14.52 -5.65 12.30
CA ASN A 166 -15.66 -6.54 12.12
C ASN A 166 -15.57 -7.84 12.96
N PHE A 167 -14.79 -7.85 14.02
CA PHE A 167 -14.65 -8.97 14.94
C PHE A 167 -15.90 -9.09 15.83
N VAL A 168 -16.37 -10.32 16.04
CA VAL A 168 -17.47 -10.62 16.98
C VAL A 168 -16.88 -11.26 18.23
N ASP A 169 -17.11 -10.65 19.40
CA ASP A 169 -16.64 -11.17 20.66
C ASP A 169 -17.46 -12.39 21.13
N GLU A 170 -17.01 -13.03 22.20
CA GLU A 170 -17.69 -14.21 22.78
C GLU A 170 -19.12 -13.92 23.27
N LYS A 171 -19.47 -12.65 23.47
CA LYS A 171 -20.80 -12.19 23.87
C LYS A 171 -21.70 -11.90 22.68
N GLY A 172 -21.19 -12.06 21.47
CA GLY A 172 -21.89 -11.73 20.23
C GLY A 172 -21.86 -10.24 19.85
N ASN A 173 -21.08 -9.40 20.54
CA ASN A 173 -20.95 -8.00 20.19
C ASN A 173 -20.00 -7.84 19.01
N ARG A 174 -20.48 -7.17 17.95
CA ARG A 174 -19.67 -6.85 16.79
C ARG A 174 -18.87 -5.57 17.03
N GLY A 175 -17.57 -5.66 16.79
CA GLY A 175 -16.65 -4.52 16.81
C GLY A 175 -16.87 -3.57 15.64
N PRO A 176 -16.15 -2.43 15.64
CA PRO A 176 -16.17 -1.46 14.55
C PRO A 176 -15.52 -2.02 13.28
N ASN A 177 -15.74 -1.31 12.16
CA ASN A 177 -15.05 -1.55 10.90
C ASN A 177 -14.30 -0.30 10.45
N TYR A 178 -13.58 -0.38 9.34
CA TYR A 178 -12.75 0.71 8.84
C TYR A 178 -13.54 2.02 8.59
N ARG A 179 -14.79 1.91 8.14
CA ARG A 179 -15.66 3.07 7.89
C ARG A 179 -16.18 3.76 9.16
N ASP A 180 -16.09 3.11 10.32
CA ASP A 180 -16.35 3.77 11.61
C ASP A 180 -15.23 4.76 11.97
N LEU A 181 -14.03 4.56 11.45
CA LEU A 181 -12.87 5.44 11.62
C LEU A 181 -12.72 6.42 10.46
N PHE A 182 -12.90 5.93 9.23
CA PHE A 182 -12.74 6.67 7.98
C PHE A 182 -13.98 6.46 7.09
N PRO A 183 -15.07 7.23 7.30
CA PRO A 183 -16.31 7.07 6.53
C PRO A 183 -16.14 7.31 5.03
N SER A 184 -15.25 8.20 4.67
CA SER A 184 -14.89 8.57 3.29
C SER A 184 -13.39 8.70 3.12
N PRO A 185 -12.86 8.47 1.90
CA PRO A 185 -11.44 8.66 1.63
C PRO A 185 -11.04 10.13 1.72
N PRO A 186 -9.75 10.41 1.98
CA PRO A 186 -9.23 11.76 1.89
C PRO A 186 -9.38 12.27 0.44
N PRO A 187 -9.50 13.59 0.23
CA PRO A 187 -9.48 14.18 -1.11
C PRO A 187 -8.25 13.71 -1.92
N PRO A 188 -8.40 13.45 -3.23
CA PRO A 188 -7.30 13.03 -4.07
C PRO A 188 -6.10 13.98 -3.98
N GLY A 189 -4.89 13.42 -3.81
CA GLY A 189 -3.65 14.19 -3.71
C GLY A 189 -3.36 14.80 -2.33
N LEU A 190 -4.26 14.67 -1.35
CA LEU A 190 -4.00 15.16 0.02
C LEU A 190 -3.03 14.25 0.79
N VAL A 191 -3.17 12.95 0.60
CA VAL A 191 -2.28 11.95 1.21
C VAL A 191 -1.51 11.26 0.10
N PRO A 192 -0.18 11.46 0.03
CA PRO A 192 0.64 10.78 -0.97
C PRO A 192 0.64 9.25 -0.72
N SER A 193 0.77 8.48 -1.79
CA SER A 193 0.97 7.04 -1.69
C SER A 193 2.32 6.71 -1.03
N CYS A 194 2.50 5.46 -0.57
CA CYS A 194 3.81 5.00 -0.05
C CYS A 194 4.92 5.11 -1.12
N ALA A 195 4.57 5.02 -2.39
CA ALA A 195 5.50 5.20 -3.51
C ALA A 195 5.93 6.66 -3.70
N GLU A 196 5.13 7.62 -3.24
CA GLU A 196 5.42 9.05 -3.32
C GLU A 196 6.00 9.60 -2.01
N GLY A 197 5.46 9.15 -0.88
CA GLY A 197 5.86 9.63 0.45
C GLY A 197 7.07 8.91 1.05
N GLY A 198 7.43 7.74 0.51
CA GLY A 198 8.46 6.86 1.06
C GLY A 198 8.01 6.09 2.31
N VAL A 199 8.79 5.08 2.67
CA VAL A 199 8.62 4.30 3.90
C VAL A 199 9.95 3.71 4.34
N ILE A 200 10.26 3.78 5.62
CA ILE A 200 11.43 3.10 6.17
C ILE A 200 11.22 1.58 6.08
N GLY A 201 12.18 0.86 5.45
CA GLY A 201 11.99 -0.52 5.04
C GLY A 201 11.68 -1.53 6.16
N VAL A 202 12.09 -1.26 7.39
CA VAL A 202 11.79 -2.11 8.54
C VAL A 202 10.35 -1.95 9.06
N LEU A 203 9.70 -0.81 8.81
CA LEU A 203 8.36 -0.52 9.34
C LEU A 203 7.30 -1.54 8.91
N PRO A 204 7.19 -1.91 7.61
CA PRO A 204 6.27 -2.98 7.21
C PRO A 204 6.59 -4.33 7.89
N GLY A 205 7.87 -4.59 8.20
CA GLY A 205 8.28 -5.75 8.99
C GLY A 205 7.66 -5.77 10.39
N ILE A 206 7.68 -4.64 11.08
CA ILE A 206 7.08 -4.47 12.41
C ILE A 206 5.55 -4.59 12.33
N ILE A 207 4.92 -3.82 11.48
CA ILE A 207 3.45 -3.75 11.37
C ILE A 207 2.85 -5.06 10.85
N GLY A 208 3.44 -5.69 9.83
CA GLY A 208 2.98 -6.97 9.32
C GLY A 208 3.15 -8.11 10.34
N SER A 209 4.19 -8.06 11.18
CA SER A 209 4.35 -9.01 12.30
C SER A 209 3.29 -8.79 13.38
N LEU A 210 2.91 -7.53 13.66
CA LEU A 210 1.78 -7.22 14.56
C LEU A 210 0.45 -7.68 13.96
N GLN A 211 0.24 -7.53 12.65
CA GLN A 211 -0.94 -8.10 11.97
C GLN A 211 -0.98 -9.63 12.11
N ALA A 212 0.16 -10.32 11.90
CA ALA A 212 0.24 -11.77 12.10
C ALA A 212 -0.14 -12.18 13.52
N ASN A 213 0.33 -11.44 14.52
CA ASN A 213 -0.04 -11.67 15.93
C ASN A 213 -1.55 -11.47 16.16
N GLU A 214 -2.16 -10.45 15.56
CA GLU A 214 -3.61 -10.24 15.65
C GLU A 214 -4.39 -11.39 15.00
N VAL A 215 -3.98 -11.87 13.84
CA VAL A 215 -4.58 -13.05 13.18
C VAL A 215 -4.49 -14.26 14.09
N ILE A 216 -3.33 -14.53 14.69
CA ILE A 216 -3.14 -15.67 15.62
C ILE A 216 -4.03 -15.54 16.84
N LYS A 217 -4.18 -14.36 17.43
CA LYS A 217 -5.08 -14.11 18.57
C LYS A 217 -6.55 -14.36 18.20
N VAL A 218 -6.99 -13.85 17.06
CA VAL A 218 -8.35 -14.05 16.55
C VAL A 218 -8.66 -15.53 16.36
N ILE A 219 -7.73 -16.31 15.78
CA ILE A 219 -7.92 -17.75 15.54
C ILE A 219 -7.89 -18.55 16.84
N SER A 220 -6.87 -18.34 17.65
CA SER A 220 -6.64 -19.15 18.86
C SER A 220 -7.62 -18.81 19.98
N GLY A 221 -8.08 -17.57 20.04
CA GLY A 221 -8.83 -17.01 21.17
C GLY A 221 -7.93 -16.67 22.36
N VAL A 222 -6.60 -16.68 22.17
CA VAL A 222 -5.64 -16.33 23.23
C VAL A 222 -5.32 -14.84 23.18
N GLY A 223 -5.49 -14.17 24.31
CA GLY A 223 -5.28 -12.74 24.44
C GLY A 223 -6.48 -11.91 23.95
N GLU A 224 -6.28 -10.60 23.83
CA GLU A 224 -7.31 -9.66 23.41
C GLU A 224 -6.98 -9.08 22.04
N PRO A 225 -7.74 -9.39 20.98
CA PRO A 225 -7.59 -8.74 19.69
C PRO A 225 -7.77 -7.21 19.77
N LEU A 226 -7.17 -6.46 18.87
CA LEU A 226 -7.31 -5.00 18.77
C LEU A 226 -8.69 -4.56 18.23
N SER A 227 -9.74 -5.32 18.51
CA SER A 227 -11.11 -4.92 18.16
C SER A 227 -11.55 -3.73 19.01
N GLY A 228 -12.10 -2.69 18.37
CA GLY A 228 -12.45 -1.42 19.02
C GLY A 228 -11.25 -0.58 19.46
N ARG A 229 -10.06 -0.91 18.99
CA ARG A 229 -8.81 -0.21 19.28
C ARG A 229 -7.96 -0.04 18.02
N LEU A 230 -7.40 1.15 17.83
CA LEU A 230 -6.39 1.41 16.81
C LEU A 230 -5.04 1.61 17.53
N PHE A 231 -4.10 0.72 17.25
CA PHE A 231 -2.72 0.85 17.67
C PHE A 231 -1.97 1.72 16.67
N LEU A 232 -1.21 2.68 17.17
CA LEU A 232 -0.37 3.61 16.42
C LEU A 232 1.08 3.46 16.91
N LEU A 233 2.02 3.42 15.98
CA LEU A 233 3.46 3.40 16.23
C LEU A 233 4.11 4.50 15.39
N ASP A 234 4.91 5.35 16.03
CA ASP A 234 5.94 6.16 15.38
C ASP A 234 7.29 5.44 15.52
N ALA A 235 7.80 4.88 14.43
CA ALA A 235 9.06 4.12 14.44
C ALA A 235 10.30 5.02 14.58
N ALA A 236 10.19 6.33 14.33
CA ALA A 236 11.31 7.26 14.51
C ALA A 236 11.55 7.59 16.00
N THR A 237 10.49 7.68 16.79
CA THR A 237 10.56 8.04 18.23
C THR A 237 10.27 6.87 19.15
N PHE A 238 9.77 5.73 18.62
CA PHE A 238 9.22 4.61 19.40
C PHE A 238 7.99 4.98 20.24
N GLU A 239 7.36 6.10 19.97
CA GLU A 239 6.09 6.45 20.63
C GLU A 239 4.99 5.52 20.13
N THR A 240 4.20 5.02 21.07
CA THR A 240 3.02 4.20 20.77
C THR A 240 1.78 4.81 21.41
N ARG A 241 0.66 4.71 20.70
CA ARG A 241 -0.65 5.13 21.22
C ARG A 241 -1.70 4.08 20.84
N THR A 242 -2.65 3.88 21.74
CA THR A 242 -3.83 3.05 21.44
C THR A 242 -5.08 3.89 21.61
N MET A 243 -5.77 4.13 20.50
CA MET A 243 -7.02 4.90 20.47
C MET A 243 -8.21 3.96 20.49
N LYS A 244 -9.29 4.37 21.18
CA LYS A 244 -10.57 3.65 21.15
C LYS A 244 -11.32 4.00 19.87
N VAL A 245 -11.81 2.98 19.19
CA VAL A 245 -12.66 3.09 18.01
C VAL A 245 -14.03 2.52 18.37
N LYS A 246 -15.08 3.31 18.16
CA LYS A 246 -16.46 2.88 18.44
C LYS A 246 -17.22 2.75 17.12
N ARG A 247 -18.22 1.86 17.11
CA ARG A 247 -19.20 1.80 16.01
C ARG A 247 -19.97 3.12 15.91
N SER A 248 -20.19 3.58 14.70
CA SER A 248 -20.98 4.77 14.39
C SER A 248 -22.39 4.37 13.94
N ALA A 249 -23.41 5.02 14.49
CA ALA A 249 -24.78 4.89 14.02
C ALA A 249 -24.95 5.34 12.55
N SER A 250 -24.09 6.23 12.08
CA SER A 250 -24.05 6.74 10.71
C SER A 250 -23.15 5.93 9.76
N ASN A 251 -22.62 4.78 10.19
CA ASN A 251 -21.78 3.95 9.32
C ASN A 251 -22.56 3.51 8.07
N PRO A 252 -22.06 3.78 6.85
CA PRO A 252 -22.79 3.51 5.61
C PRO A 252 -22.98 2.01 5.30
N LEU A 253 -22.21 1.11 5.95
CA LEU A 253 -22.34 -0.35 5.75
C LEU A 253 -23.27 -1.02 6.75
N ASN A 254 -23.12 -0.69 8.04
CA ASN A 254 -23.78 -1.40 9.12
C ASN A 254 -24.23 -0.52 10.28
N GLY A 255 -24.45 0.76 10.01
CA GLY A 255 -25.09 1.72 10.91
C GLY A 255 -26.62 1.51 10.99
N GLU A 256 -27.32 2.49 11.53
CA GLU A 256 -28.81 2.43 11.65
C GLU A 256 -29.52 2.48 10.30
N ASN A 257 -28.93 3.22 9.33
CA ASN A 257 -29.49 3.36 7.99
C ASN A 257 -28.38 3.13 6.94
N PRO A 258 -28.01 1.86 6.66
CA PRO A 258 -26.93 1.56 5.74
C PRO A 258 -27.28 1.95 4.30
N SER A 259 -26.37 2.65 3.64
CA SER A 259 -26.51 3.08 2.24
C SER A 259 -25.67 2.23 1.27
N ILE A 260 -24.72 1.44 1.78
CA ILE A 260 -23.88 0.54 1.01
C ILE A 260 -24.28 -0.90 1.34
N THR A 261 -25.01 -1.55 0.45
CA THR A 261 -25.51 -2.92 0.59
C THR A 261 -24.81 -3.90 -0.36
N GLU A 262 -24.05 -3.36 -1.32
CA GLU A 262 -23.26 -4.10 -2.31
C GLU A 262 -21.89 -3.43 -2.49
N LEU A 263 -20.95 -4.14 -3.12
CA LEU A 263 -19.66 -3.57 -3.47
C LEU A 263 -19.84 -2.49 -4.56
N ILE A 264 -19.13 -1.39 -4.39
CA ILE A 264 -19.20 -0.20 -5.24
C ILE A 264 -17.98 -0.08 -6.17
N ASP A 265 -17.92 0.94 -7.01
CA ASP A 265 -16.70 1.33 -7.72
C ASP A 265 -15.79 2.14 -6.77
N TYR A 266 -14.78 1.46 -6.22
CA TYR A 266 -13.87 2.07 -5.23
C TYR A 266 -12.85 3.03 -5.85
N GLU A 267 -12.54 2.90 -7.13
CA GLU A 267 -11.68 3.86 -7.82
C GLU A 267 -12.40 5.19 -7.99
N GLN A 268 -13.67 5.14 -8.41
CA GLN A 268 -14.54 6.33 -8.48
C GLN A 268 -14.78 6.92 -7.09
N PHE A 269 -15.07 6.08 -6.09
CA PHE A 269 -15.30 6.51 -4.71
C PHE A 269 -14.09 7.24 -4.10
N CYS A 270 -12.87 6.80 -4.44
CA CYS A 270 -11.62 7.44 -4.02
C CYS A 270 -11.15 8.57 -4.96
N GLY A 271 -11.94 8.90 -5.99
CA GLY A 271 -11.63 9.98 -6.93
C GLY A 271 -10.46 9.69 -7.87
N LEU A 272 -10.09 8.40 -8.07
CA LEU A 272 -9.03 7.99 -8.99
C LEU A 272 -9.55 7.82 -10.42
N LYS A 273 -10.81 7.40 -10.60
CA LYS A 273 -11.51 7.55 -11.88
C LYS A 273 -12.04 8.97 -11.96
N VAL A 274 -11.25 9.84 -12.50
CA VAL A 274 -11.79 11.10 -13.00
C VAL A 274 -12.63 10.74 -14.23
N THR A 275 -13.96 10.89 -14.11
CA THR A 275 -14.78 11.13 -15.30
C THR A 275 -14.07 12.16 -16.14
N GLU A 276 -13.83 11.94 -17.41
CA GLU A 276 -13.10 12.67 -18.47
C GLU A 276 -13.09 14.21 -18.42
N LYS A 277 -12.93 14.78 -17.23
CA LYS A 277 -12.59 16.15 -16.94
C LYS A 277 -11.56 16.19 -15.80
N GLN A 278 -10.41 15.49 -15.94
CA GLN A 278 -9.22 16.23 -15.60
C GLN A 278 -9.24 17.40 -16.58
N GLU A 279 -9.46 18.60 -16.06
CA GLU A 279 -8.95 19.77 -16.70
C GLU A 279 -7.47 19.45 -16.94
N SER A 280 -7.15 18.99 -18.15
CA SER A 280 -5.79 19.08 -18.66
C SER A 280 -5.44 20.53 -18.37
N LEU A 281 -4.55 20.75 -17.40
CA LEU A 281 -4.04 22.07 -17.20
C LEU A 281 -3.53 22.43 -18.58
N ASP A 282 -4.20 23.41 -19.23
CA ASP A 282 -3.88 23.84 -20.58
C ASP A 282 -2.51 24.55 -20.52
N VAL A 283 -1.48 23.72 -20.55
CA VAL A 283 -0.07 24.15 -20.51
C VAL A 283 0.63 23.60 -21.74
N LYS A 284 1.58 24.35 -22.26
CA LYS A 284 2.42 23.91 -23.39
C LYS A 284 3.23 22.70 -22.95
N GLU A 285 3.33 21.69 -23.81
CA GLU A 285 4.05 20.45 -23.53
C GLU A 285 5.26 20.27 -24.45
N ILE A 286 6.24 19.52 -23.96
CA ILE A 286 7.41 19.04 -24.69
C ILE A 286 7.72 17.61 -24.23
N ASP A 287 8.03 16.72 -25.17
CA ASP A 287 8.45 15.36 -24.84
C ASP A 287 9.96 15.27 -24.55
N VAL A 288 10.40 14.11 -24.09
CA VAL A 288 11.80 13.88 -23.70
C VAL A 288 12.74 13.87 -24.91
N HIS A 289 12.29 13.48 -26.10
CA HIS A 289 13.09 13.48 -27.32
C HIS A 289 13.32 14.91 -27.82
N ALA A 290 12.31 15.77 -27.76
CA ALA A 290 12.44 17.18 -28.08
C ALA A 290 13.35 17.91 -27.07
N LEU A 291 13.26 17.58 -25.76
CA LEU A 291 14.21 18.11 -24.78
C LEU A 291 15.64 17.62 -25.05
N ARG A 292 15.83 16.35 -25.46
CA ARG A 292 17.14 15.82 -25.86
C ARG A 292 17.70 16.62 -27.03
N SER A 293 16.89 16.86 -28.06
CA SER A 293 17.28 17.65 -29.21
C SER A 293 17.66 19.09 -28.84
N LEU A 294 16.93 19.71 -27.88
CA LEU A 294 17.30 21.02 -27.35
C LEU A 294 18.65 21.01 -26.63
N LYS A 295 18.92 19.99 -25.81
CA LYS A 295 20.20 19.83 -25.11
C LYS A 295 21.40 19.64 -26.09
N ASP A 296 21.15 18.98 -27.20
CA ASP A 296 22.18 18.71 -28.22
C ASP A 296 22.34 19.84 -29.24
N SER A 297 21.46 20.83 -29.23
CA SER A 297 21.50 22.00 -30.09
C SER A 297 22.26 23.19 -29.47
N GLU A 298 22.55 24.23 -30.27
CA GLU A 298 23.07 25.52 -29.79
C GLU A 298 21.96 26.44 -29.25
N GLU A 299 20.69 26.02 -29.26
CA GLU A 299 19.56 26.83 -28.78
C GLU A 299 19.63 27.03 -27.26
N SER A 300 19.61 28.26 -26.82
CA SER A 300 19.64 28.60 -25.40
C SER A 300 18.26 28.42 -24.79
N PHE A 301 18.12 27.56 -23.78
CA PHE A 301 16.90 27.34 -23.01
C PHE A 301 17.21 27.27 -21.51
N GLN A 302 16.19 27.37 -20.66
CA GLN A 302 16.30 27.13 -19.22
C GLN A 302 15.57 25.83 -18.88
N LEU A 303 16.19 24.98 -18.05
CA LEU A 303 15.58 23.77 -17.53
C LEU A 303 15.37 23.91 -16.03
N ILE A 304 14.13 23.72 -15.56
CA ILE A 304 13.74 23.88 -14.17
C ILE A 304 13.23 22.54 -13.62
N ASP A 305 13.75 22.12 -12.47
CA ASP A 305 13.29 20.98 -11.71
C ASP A 305 12.46 21.44 -10.50
N VAL A 306 11.17 21.13 -10.48
CA VAL A 306 10.26 21.55 -9.41
C VAL A 306 10.08 20.49 -8.33
N ARG A 307 10.96 19.49 -8.29
CA ARG A 307 10.98 18.47 -7.24
C ARG A 307 11.60 19.00 -5.95
N GLU A 308 11.55 18.18 -4.91
CA GLU A 308 12.19 18.50 -3.64
C GLU A 308 13.71 18.24 -3.70
N PRO A 309 14.52 18.91 -2.85
CA PRO A 309 15.99 18.74 -2.84
C PRO A 309 16.46 17.31 -2.68
N TYR A 310 15.76 16.50 -1.88
CA TYR A 310 16.10 15.08 -1.68
C TYR A 310 15.84 14.25 -2.94
N GLU A 311 14.81 14.57 -3.75
CA GLU A 311 14.56 13.92 -5.04
C GLU A 311 15.64 14.29 -6.07
N TYR A 312 16.05 15.54 -6.08
CA TYR A 312 17.13 16.03 -6.94
C TYR A 312 18.47 15.35 -6.64
N ALA A 313 18.74 15.09 -5.36
CA ALA A 313 19.95 14.40 -4.92
C ALA A 313 20.01 12.92 -5.35
N ILE A 314 18.84 12.26 -5.51
CA ILE A 314 18.80 10.87 -5.98
C ILE A 314 19.15 10.80 -7.47
N ALA A 315 18.53 11.63 -8.28
CA ALA A 315 18.77 11.70 -9.72
C ALA A 315 18.34 13.07 -10.26
N ASN A 316 19.05 13.61 -11.21
CA ASN A 316 18.69 14.86 -11.87
C ASN A 316 19.18 14.87 -13.34
N ILE A 317 18.59 15.75 -14.13
CA ILE A 317 18.96 15.96 -15.54
C ILE A 317 19.56 17.36 -15.77
N ALA A 318 20.24 17.87 -14.74
CA ALA A 318 20.91 19.19 -14.72
C ALA A 318 19.94 20.38 -14.87
N GLY A 319 18.70 20.28 -14.40
CA GLY A 319 17.78 21.40 -14.26
C GLY A 319 18.10 22.25 -13.03
N GLU A 320 17.74 23.54 -13.04
CA GLU A 320 17.81 24.39 -11.86
C GLU A 320 16.72 23.98 -10.86
N LEU A 321 17.11 23.67 -9.64
CA LEU A 321 16.18 23.25 -8.59
C LEU A 321 15.36 24.45 -8.08
N MET A 322 14.04 24.40 -8.31
CA MET A 322 13.06 25.39 -7.87
C MET A 322 11.79 24.68 -7.39
N PRO A 323 11.74 24.21 -6.12
CA PRO A 323 10.64 23.38 -5.64
C PRO A 323 9.27 24.01 -5.82
N LEU A 324 8.26 23.17 -6.18
CA LEU A 324 6.89 23.62 -6.45
C LEU A 324 6.30 24.48 -5.33
N ASN A 325 6.58 24.13 -4.06
CA ASN A 325 5.99 24.82 -2.91
C ASN A 325 6.53 26.25 -2.72
N SER A 326 7.68 26.55 -3.30
CA SER A 326 8.33 27.86 -3.25
C SER A 326 8.59 28.45 -4.65
N ILE A 327 7.96 27.90 -5.69
CA ILE A 327 8.24 28.27 -7.08
C ILE A 327 8.03 29.77 -7.35
N GLU A 328 7.09 30.39 -6.66
CA GLU A 328 6.76 31.82 -6.77
C GLU A 328 7.93 32.71 -6.31
N ASP A 329 8.69 32.26 -5.30
CA ASP A 329 9.87 32.96 -4.78
C ASP A 329 11.01 33.01 -5.83
N PHE A 330 10.98 32.07 -6.78
CA PHE A 330 11.96 31.97 -7.86
C PHE A 330 11.54 32.67 -9.16
N ALA A 331 10.34 33.29 -9.20
CA ALA A 331 9.81 33.91 -10.44
C ALA A 331 10.77 34.90 -11.09
N ALA A 332 11.54 35.66 -10.30
CA ALA A 332 12.55 36.63 -10.82
C ALA A 332 13.78 35.95 -11.47
N ARG A 333 14.00 34.64 -11.25
CA ARG A 333 15.11 33.88 -11.83
C ARG A 333 14.72 33.14 -13.11
N ILE A 334 13.43 33.10 -13.42
CA ILE A 334 12.91 32.43 -14.63
C ILE A 334 13.08 33.38 -15.84
N ASP A 335 13.72 32.88 -16.86
CA ASP A 335 13.99 33.65 -18.08
C ASP A 335 12.67 33.84 -18.88
N ARG A 336 12.37 35.08 -19.24
CA ARG A 336 11.17 35.43 -20.02
C ARG A 336 11.41 35.49 -21.52
N THR A 337 12.66 35.40 -21.95
CA THR A 337 13.05 35.55 -23.35
C THR A 337 13.37 34.23 -24.04
N LYS A 338 13.67 33.20 -23.28
CA LYS A 338 14.02 31.87 -23.76
C LYS A 338 12.88 30.86 -23.53
N LYS A 339 12.94 29.73 -24.22
CA LYS A 339 12.12 28.58 -23.88
C LYS A 339 12.52 28.09 -22.50
N VAL A 340 11.52 27.87 -21.62
CA VAL A 340 11.72 27.31 -20.27
C VAL A 340 11.03 25.98 -20.19
N VAL A 341 11.80 24.92 -19.98
CA VAL A 341 11.27 23.59 -19.78
C VAL A 341 11.20 23.29 -18.28
N VAL A 342 10.01 22.97 -17.80
CA VAL A 342 9.77 22.66 -16.39
C VAL A 342 9.48 21.17 -16.25
N HIS A 343 10.20 20.49 -15.38
CA HIS A 343 9.97 19.07 -15.14
C HIS A 343 9.81 18.74 -13.66
N CYS A 344 9.20 17.59 -13.42
CA CYS A 344 9.17 16.94 -12.13
C CYS A 344 9.37 15.41 -12.30
N ARG A 345 8.82 14.61 -11.42
CA ARG A 345 8.94 13.14 -11.53
C ARG A 345 8.16 12.58 -12.73
N SER A 346 6.89 13.04 -12.95
CA SER A 346 5.95 12.48 -13.93
C SER A 346 5.25 13.49 -14.82
N GLY A 347 5.52 14.81 -14.68
CA GLY A 347 4.85 15.88 -15.42
C GLY A 347 3.70 16.57 -14.65
N VAL A 348 3.15 15.98 -13.60
CA VAL A 348 1.98 16.51 -12.88
C VAL A 348 2.32 17.77 -12.04
N ARG A 349 3.38 17.71 -11.24
CA ARG A 349 3.80 18.85 -10.40
C ARG A 349 4.32 20.03 -11.25
N SER A 350 5.01 19.72 -12.35
CA SER A 350 5.51 20.74 -13.28
C SER A 350 4.37 21.46 -14.01
N ALA A 351 3.31 20.77 -14.42
CA ALA A 351 2.14 21.43 -14.99
C ALA A 351 1.47 22.38 -13.95
N LYS A 352 1.35 21.97 -12.68
CA LYS A 352 0.85 22.84 -11.59
C LYS A 352 1.76 24.04 -11.36
N ALA A 353 3.09 23.88 -11.43
CA ALA A 353 4.05 24.97 -11.28
C ALA A 353 3.90 25.99 -12.43
N ILE A 354 3.80 25.49 -13.66
CA ILE A 354 3.59 26.34 -14.86
C ILE A 354 2.31 27.16 -14.66
N LYS A 355 1.19 26.52 -14.29
CA LYS A 355 -0.08 27.23 -14.13
C LYS A 355 0.00 28.34 -13.06
N LYS A 356 0.65 28.08 -11.92
CA LYS A 356 0.90 29.12 -10.92
C LYS A 356 1.71 30.30 -11.47
N LEU A 357 2.72 30.02 -12.28
CA LEU A 357 3.57 31.05 -12.88
C LEU A 357 2.85 31.83 -14.00
N GLU A 358 2.04 31.17 -14.82
CA GLU A 358 1.19 31.82 -15.82
C GLU A 358 0.16 32.75 -15.18
N ASP A 359 -0.61 32.22 -14.23
CA ASP A 359 -1.71 32.96 -13.59
C ASP A 359 -1.20 34.09 -12.66
N GLY A 360 -0.13 33.83 -11.90
CA GLY A 360 0.38 34.80 -10.92
C GLY A 360 1.37 35.83 -11.49
N PHE A 361 2.13 35.46 -12.51
CA PHE A 361 3.26 36.28 -13.01
C PHE A 361 3.24 36.52 -14.51
N GLY A 362 2.27 36.00 -15.26
CA GLY A 362 2.10 36.24 -16.68
C GLY A 362 3.20 35.65 -17.56
N PHE A 363 3.73 34.47 -17.19
CA PHE A 363 4.67 33.77 -18.08
C PHE A 363 3.90 33.12 -19.24
N ASP A 364 4.50 33.08 -20.42
CA ASP A 364 3.92 32.48 -21.62
C ASP A 364 4.91 31.57 -22.39
N ASN A 365 6.12 31.41 -21.88
CA ASN A 365 7.22 30.66 -22.48
C ASN A 365 7.60 29.38 -21.76
N LEU A 366 6.70 28.87 -20.89
CA LEU A 366 6.90 27.67 -20.08
C LEU A 366 6.37 26.42 -20.79
N TYR A 367 7.10 25.31 -20.71
CA TYR A 367 6.74 24.02 -21.30
C TYR A 367 6.87 22.91 -20.27
N ASN A 368 5.82 22.10 -20.10
CA ASN A 368 5.82 20.94 -19.24
C ASN A 368 6.52 19.75 -19.92
N LEU A 369 7.51 19.14 -19.27
CA LEU A 369 8.11 17.90 -19.76
C LEU A 369 7.16 16.74 -19.51
N THR A 370 6.54 16.22 -20.57
CA THR A 370 5.62 15.09 -20.52
C THR A 370 6.33 13.84 -19.99
N GLY A 371 5.75 13.19 -18.99
CA GLY A 371 6.34 12.04 -18.33
C GLY A 371 7.49 12.34 -17.38
N GLY A 372 8.00 13.59 -17.35
CA GLY A 372 9.02 14.06 -16.43
C GLY A 372 10.35 13.30 -16.50
N ILE A 373 11.10 13.30 -15.38
CA ILE A 373 12.39 12.59 -15.31
C ILE A 373 12.23 11.06 -15.48
N ARG A 374 11.04 10.49 -15.19
CA ARG A 374 10.80 9.06 -15.41
C ARG A 374 10.80 8.67 -16.88
N ALA A 375 10.18 9.49 -17.74
CA ALA A 375 10.24 9.26 -19.18
C ALA A 375 11.66 9.46 -19.70
N TRP A 376 12.37 10.51 -19.21
CA TRP A 376 13.77 10.72 -19.55
C TRP A 376 14.64 9.49 -19.23
N ALA A 377 14.54 8.96 -18.00
CA ALA A 377 15.30 7.78 -17.56
C ALA A 377 15.00 6.52 -18.40
N LYS A 378 13.75 6.37 -18.86
CA LYS A 378 13.35 5.18 -19.63
C LYS A 378 13.73 5.25 -21.12
N GLU A 379 13.72 6.44 -21.70
CA GLU A 379 13.75 6.61 -23.16
C GLU A 379 15.03 7.27 -23.66
N ILE A 380 15.74 8.00 -22.77
CA ILE A 380 16.88 8.82 -23.17
C ILE A 380 18.18 8.41 -22.47
N ASP A 381 18.13 8.15 -21.15
CA ASP A 381 19.34 7.96 -20.35
C ASP A 381 19.05 6.95 -19.21
N GLU A 382 19.37 5.69 -19.47
CA GLU A 382 19.16 4.56 -18.53
C GLU A 382 20.04 4.66 -17.26
N GLU A 383 21.08 5.52 -17.24
CA GLU A 383 21.89 5.74 -16.05
C GLU A 383 21.20 6.64 -15.02
N VAL A 384 20.14 7.36 -15.40
CA VAL A 384 19.33 8.15 -14.49
C VAL A 384 18.45 7.22 -13.64
N ALA A 385 18.72 7.17 -12.34
CA ALA A 385 18.02 6.28 -11.43
C ALA A 385 16.50 6.53 -11.41
N LEU A 386 15.73 5.46 -11.53
CA LEU A 386 14.28 5.45 -11.31
C LEU A 386 13.99 5.21 -9.82
N TYR A 387 13.16 6.07 -9.18
CA TYR A 387 12.80 5.99 -7.75
C TYR A 387 11.31 6.25 -7.53
#